data_2535bcdfaa4f326532e4ed5811cbf620
#
_entry.id   2535bcdfaa4f326532e4ed5811cbf620
#
_cell.length_a   1.000
_cell.length_b   1.000
_cell.length_c   1.000
_cell.angle_alpha   90.00
_cell.angle_beta   90.00
_cell.angle_gamma   90.00
#
_symmetry.space_group_name_H-M   'P 1'
#
loop_
_entity.id
_entity.type
_entity.pdbx_description
1 polymer ?
#
loop_
_entity_poly.entity_id
_entity_poly.type
_entity_poly.pdbx_seq_one_letter_code
_entity_poly.pdbx_strand_id
1 'polypeptide(L)'
;PGALRGLVQALPEGASEARLACLHRLWDVGSNDRWWAARTALAELETPRMGYDHDAAAVKQWRKRLERAQESEERAWEELSHPTYFSHIARHDLSEFELGEFQAELARCTPIARAWLVRKNLREHPQRRAYLLFVELPGMDDEDRYELCRSLERTLGLPGPVLALWAGESPTLQEIRRSAFEPVFSR
;
A
#
# COMPACT_ATOMS: atom_id res chain seq x y z
N PRO A 1 -11.85 10.86 -1.27
CA PRO A 1 -10.76 10.86 -2.25
C PRO A 1 -11.13 10.08 -3.50
N GLY A 2 -11.65 8.85 -3.41
CA GLY A 2 -11.99 8.02 -4.56
C GLY A 2 -12.90 8.68 -5.60
N ALA A 3 -13.95 9.40 -5.16
CA ALA A 3 -14.84 10.13 -6.04
C ALA A 3 -14.11 11.25 -6.82
N LEU A 4 -13.18 11.97 -6.20
CA LEU A 4 -12.37 12.99 -6.87
C LEU A 4 -11.44 12.38 -7.91
N ARG A 5 -10.83 11.24 -7.61
CA ARG A 5 -9.99 10.50 -8.55
C ARG A 5 -10.79 10.03 -9.76
N GLY A 6 -11.97 9.45 -9.53
CA GLY A 6 -12.90 9.06 -10.59
C GLY A 6 -13.34 10.26 -11.45
N LEU A 7 -13.60 11.41 -10.83
CA LEU A 7 -13.94 12.62 -11.55
C LEU A 7 -12.81 13.10 -12.46
N VAL A 8 -11.56 13.15 -11.97
CA VAL A 8 -10.39 13.51 -12.80
C VAL A 8 -10.27 12.60 -14.03
N GLN A 9 -10.50 11.30 -13.84
CA GLN A 9 -10.43 10.32 -14.94
C GLN A 9 -11.59 10.45 -15.95
N ALA A 10 -12.76 10.90 -15.48
CA ALA A 10 -13.95 11.08 -16.33
C ALA A 10 -13.99 12.42 -17.08
N LEU A 11 -13.25 13.43 -16.62
CA LEU A 11 -13.19 14.72 -17.30
C LEU A 11 -12.46 14.61 -18.65
N PRO A 12 -13.00 15.25 -19.72
CA PRO A 12 -12.38 15.22 -21.04
C PRO A 12 -11.00 15.88 -21.05
N GLU A 13 -10.14 15.49 -21.99
CA GLU A 13 -8.75 16.01 -22.11
C GLU A 13 -8.68 17.54 -22.23
N GLY A 14 -9.69 18.19 -22.79
CA GLY A 14 -9.78 19.66 -22.90
C GLY A 14 -10.13 20.40 -21.61
N ALA A 15 -10.53 19.70 -20.53
CA ALA A 15 -11.01 20.31 -19.28
C ALA A 15 -9.89 20.50 -18.24
N SER A 16 -8.72 21.00 -18.64
CA SER A 16 -7.51 21.08 -17.81
C SER A 16 -7.69 21.87 -16.52
N GLU A 17 -8.34 23.00 -16.57
CA GLU A 17 -8.59 23.80 -15.35
C GLU A 17 -9.43 23.03 -14.34
N ALA A 18 -10.50 22.36 -14.79
CA ALA A 18 -11.34 21.57 -13.93
C ALA A 18 -10.59 20.34 -13.37
N ARG A 19 -9.75 19.70 -14.19
CA ARG A 19 -8.89 18.58 -13.76
C ARG A 19 -7.88 19.04 -12.71
N LEU A 20 -7.18 20.16 -12.94
CA LEU A 20 -6.22 20.73 -11.99
C LEU A 20 -6.90 21.15 -10.68
N ALA A 21 -8.09 21.75 -10.74
CA ALA A 21 -8.86 22.08 -9.53
C ALA A 21 -9.22 20.82 -8.71
N CYS A 22 -9.64 19.74 -9.37
CA CYS A 22 -9.89 18.46 -8.72
C CYS A 22 -8.61 17.86 -8.11
N LEU A 23 -7.46 17.97 -8.81
CA LEU A 23 -6.17 17.47 -8.34
C LEU A 23 -5.66 18.26 -7.12
N HIS A 24 -5.85 19.58 -7.10
CA HIS A 24 -5.57 20.40 -5.92
C HIS A 24 -6.39 19.92 -4.73
N ARG A 25 -7.69 19.76 -4.91
CA ARG A 25 -8.57 19.29 -3.83
C ARG A 25 -8.23 17.87 -3.37
N LEU A 26 -7.85 16.98 -4.31
CA LEU A 26 -7.41 15.63 -3.97
C LEU A 26 -6.11 15.65 -3.16
N TRP A 27 -5.16 16.52 -3.49
CA TRP A 27 -3.95 16.73 -2.72
C TRP A 27 -4.23 17.10 -1.27
N ASP A 28 -5.21 17.97 -1.03
CA ASP A 28 -5.52 18.48 0.30
C ASP A 28 -6.24 17.45 1.17
N VAL A 29 -7.15 16.63 0.59
CA VAL A 29 -8.01 15.72 1.34
C VAL A 29 -7.57 14.25 1.32
N GLY A 30 -6.70 13.86 0.41
CA GLY A 30 -6.35 12.47 0.15
C GLY A 30 -4.86 12.17 0.33
N SER A 31 -4.39 11.93 1.56
CA SER A 31 -2.97 11.60 1.79
C SER A 31 -2.48 10.44 0.92
N ASN A 32 -3.30 9.41 0.75
CA ASN A 32 -2.96 8.23 -0.06
C ASN A 32 -2.90 8.50 -1.58
N ASP A 33 -3.52 9.58 -2.04
CA ASP A 33 -3.60 9.93 -3.46
C ASP A 33 -2.63 11.05 -3.87
N ARG A 34 -1.86 11.61 -2.93
CA ARG A 34 -0.97 12.75 -3.16
C ARG A 34 0.05 12.50 -4.27
N TRP A 35 0.68 11.35 -4.26
CA TRP A 35 1.64 10.99 -5.30
C TRP A 35 0.97 10.94 -6.69
N TRP A 36 -0.17 10.28 -6.77
CA TRP A 36 -0.94 10.19 -8.01
C TRP A 36 -1.42 11.57 -8.48
N ALA A 37 -1.95 12.40 -7.56
CA ALA A 37 -2.41 13.75 -7.87
C ALA A 37 -1.30 14.63 -8.41
N ALA A 38 -0.12 14.62 -7.78
CA ALA A 38 1.02 15.43 -8.22
C ALA A 38 1.56 14.97 -9.58
N ARG A 39 1.69 13.66 -9.79
CA ARG A 39 2.13 13.10 -11.07
C ARG A 39 1.16 13.44 -12.20
N THR A 40 -0.14 13.30 -11.95
CA THR A 40 -1.17 13.60 -12.94
C THR A 40 -1.23 15.10 -13.26
N ALA A 41 -1.11 15.96 -12.24
CA ALA A 41 -1.08 17.42 -12.45
C ALA A 41 0.13 17.86 -13.26
N LEU A 42 1.31 17.28 -13.04
CA LEU A 42 2.49 17.56 -13.85
C LEU A 42 2.31 17.11 -15.29
N ALA A 43 1.79 15.93 -15.53
CA ALA A 43 1.50 15.45 -16.88
C ALA A 43 0.52 16.39 -17.61
N GLU A 44 -0.49 16.91 -16.90
CA GLU A 44 -1.46 17.85 -17.43
C GLU A 44 -0.82 19.22 -17.79
N LEU A 45 0.06 19.74 -16.93
CA LEU A 45 0.73 21.02 -17.11
C LEU A 45 1.87 20.96 -18.14
N GLU A 46 2.56 19.83 -18.28
CA GLU A 46 3.69 19.65 -19.19
C GLU A 46 3.25 19.20 -20.60
N THR A 47 1.96 18.85 -20.79
CA THR A 47 1.42 18.49 -22.11
C THR A 47 1.37 19.73 -23.00
N PRO A 48 2.08 19.76 -24.14
CA PRO A 48 2.08 20.91 -25.05
C PRO A 48 0.69 21.15 -25.61
N ARG A 49 0.19 22.39 -25.51
CA ARG A 49 -1.08 22.81 -26.11
C ARG A 49 -0.88 24.06 -26.96
N MET A 50 -1.47 24.07 -28.16
CA MET A 50 -1.41 25.23 -29.00
C MET A 50 -2.04 26.45 -28.30
N GLY A 51 -1.25 27.51 -28.13
CA GLY A 51 -1.70 28.79 -27.59
C GLY A 51 -1.71 28.94 -26.07
N TYR A 52 -1.20 27.97 -25.31
CA TYR A 52 -1.02 28.10 -23.87
C TYR A 52 0.46 28.23 -23.51
N ASP A 53 0.81 29.33 -22.83
CA ASP A 53 2.08 29.42 -22.13
C ASP A 53 2.08 28.49 -20.91
N HIS A 54 3.14 27.72 -20.78
CA HIS A 54 3.31 26.87 -19.60
C HIS A 54 3.41 27.73 -18.34
N ASP A 55 2.51 27.56 -17.38
CA ASP A 55 2.63 28.17 -16.06
C ASP A 55 3.82 27.54 -15.32
N ALA A 56 5.01 28.09 -15.52
CA ALA A 56 6.24 27.64 -14.92
C ALA A 56 6.18 27.64 -13.37
N ALA A 57 5.39 28.52 -12.78
CA ALA A 57 5.20 28.57 -11.33
C ALA A 57 4.36 27.39 -10.84
N ALA A 58 3.27 27.07 -11.54
CA ALA A 58 2.46 25.88 -11.24
C ALA A 58 3.26 24.58 -11.42
N VAL A 59 4.02 24.45 -12.50
CA VAL A 59 4.91 23.28 -12.72
C VAL A 59 5.91 23.14 -11.58
N LYS A 60 6.59 24.23 -11.18
CA LYS A 60 7.53 24.22 -10.06
C LYS A 60 6.87 23.80 -8.74
N GLN A 61 5.66 24.31 -8.48
CA GLN A 61 4.90 23.94 -7.28
C GLN A 61 4.54 22.45 -7.26
N TRP A 62 4.06 21.91 -8.38
CA TRP A 62 3.68 20.51 -8.47
C TRP A 62 4.87 19.55 -8.43
N ARG A 63 6.03 19.93 -8.99
CA ARG A 63 7.28 19.17 -8.83
C ARG A 63 7.67 19.05 -7.35
N LYS A 64 7.63 20.15 -6.59
CA LYS A 64 7.90 20.12 -5.16
C LYS A 64 6.87 19.27 -4.38
N ARG A 65 5.62 19.26 -4.82
CA ARG A 65 4.59 18.38 -4.25
C ARG A 65 4.88 16.91 -4.55
N LEU A 66 5.31 16.58 -5.77
CA LEU A 66 5.67 15.21 -6.15
C LEU A 66 6.85 14.70 -5.32
N GLU A 67 7.92 15.50 -5.19
CA GLU A 67 9.07 15.15 -4.33
C GLU A 67 8.64 14.82 -2.90
N ARG A 68 7.82 15.68 -2.28
CA ARG A 68 7.30 15.43 -0.94
C ARG A 68 6.43 14.17 -0.85
N ALA A 69 5.63 13.90 -1.86
CA ALA A 69 4.81 12.69 -1.89
C ALA A 69 5.68 11.44 -2.05
N GLN A 70 6.74 11.48 -2.88
CA GLN A 70 7.71 10.40 -3.03
C GLN A 70 8.42 10.11 -1.70
N GLU A 71 8.95 11.13 -1.04
CA GLU A 71 9.58 10.98 0.29
C GLU A 71 8.61 10.37 1.33
N SER A 72 7.33 10.74 1.27
CA SER A 72 6.30 10.17 2.16
C SER A 72 6.04 8.69 1.86
N GLU A 73 6.00 8.30 0.57
CA GLU A 73 5.85 6.90 0.16
C GLU A 73 7.08 6.07 0.55
N GLU A 74 8.28 6.61 0.38
CA GLU A 74 9.53 5.95 0.77
C GLU A 74 9.57 5.70 2.28
N ARG A 75 9.23 6.71 3.10
CA ARG A 75 9.14 6.54 4.56
C ARG A 75 8.08 5.52 4.96
N ALA A 76 6.94 5.51 4.28
CA ALA A 76 5.89 4.51 4.55
C ALA A 76 6.33 3.09 4.20
N TRP A 77 7.08 2.94 3.11
CA TRP A 77 7.67 1.67 2.73
C TRP A 77 8.77 1.21 3.70
N GLU A 78 9.65 2.11 4.11
CA GLU A 78 10.63 1.85 5.16
C GLU A 78 9.96 1.39 6.45
N GLU A 79 8.91 2.11 6.88
CA GLU A 79 8.15 1.76 8.09
C GLU A 79 7.50 0.38 7.99
N LEU A 80 7.00 -0.01 6.80
CA LEU A 80 6.43 -1.33 6.58
C LEU A 80 7.50 -2.43 6.60
N SER A 81 8.65 -2.20 5.94
CA SER A 81 9.67 -3.21 5.67
C SER A 81 10.74 -3.35 6.77
N HIS A 82 10.91 -2.34 7.64
CA HIS A 82 11.98 -2.34 8.62
C HIS A 82 11.59 -3.06 9.91
N PRO A 83 12.41 -4.03 10.41
CA PRO A 83 12.09 -4.85 11.59
C PRO A 83 11.84 -4.07 12.88
N THR A 84 12.50 -2.92 13.08
CA THR A 84 12.34 -2.08 14.27
C THR A 84 11.00 -1.36 14.33
N TYR A 85 10.26 -1.31 13.23
CA TYR A 85 8.95 -0.64 13.14
C TYR A 85 7.75 -1.59 13.26
N PHE A 86 7.93 -2.81 13.76
CA PHE A 86 6.81 -3.71 14.04
C PHE A 86 5.91 -3.27 15.22
N SER A 87 6.20 -2.14 15.83
CA SER A 87 5.25 -1.42 16.67
C SER A 87 4.05 -0.91 15.86
N HIS A 88 2.93 -0.65 16.51
CA HIS A 88 1.69 -0.17 15.86
C HIS A 88 1.00 -1.19 14.94
N ILE A 89 1.01 -2.45 15.34
CA ILE A 89 0.21 -3.50 14.73
C ILE A 89 -1.17 -3.56 15.38
N ALA A 90 -2.16 -3.94 14.58
CA ALA A 90 -3.53 -4.19 15.03
C ALA A 90 -4.07 -5.47 14.36
N ARG A 91 -5.19 -5.98 14.84
CA ARG A 91 -5.91 -7.03 14.12
C ARG A 91 -6.22 -6.56 12.70
N HIS A 92 -6.15 -7.47 11.73
CA HIS A 92 -6.53 -7.15 10.35
C HIS A 92 -7.98 -6.63 10.27
N ASP A 93 -8.24 -5.79 9.29
CA ASP A 93 -9.53 -5.16 9.03
C ASP A 93 -10.19 -5.68 7.74
N LEU A 94 -9.86 -6.92 7.36
CA LEU A 94 -10.51 -7.61 6.25
C LEU A 94 -11.96 -7.90 6.61
N SER A 95 -12.87 -7.65 5.67
CA SER A 95 -14.24 -8.15 5.74
C SER A 95 -14.25 -9.70 5.68
N GLU A 96 -15.36 -10.32 6.05
CA GLU A 96 -15.50 -11.77 5.97
C GLU A 96 -15.28 -12.31 4.55
N PHE A 97 -15.73 -11.57 3.54
CA PHE A 97 -15.53 -11.91 2.14
C PHE A 97 -14.04 -11.85 1.74
N GLU A 98 -13.36 -10.72 2.02
CA GLU A 98 -11.93 -10.57 1.76
C GLU A 98 -11.10 -11.62 2.49
N LEU A 99 -11.47 -11.95 3.74
CA LEU A 99 -10.79 -12.98 4.53
C LEU A 99 -10.98 -14.36 3.92
N GLY A 100 -12.18 -14.68 3.46
CA GLY A 100 -12.48 -15.96 2.81
C GLY A 100 -11.69 -16.16 1.50
N GLU A 101 -11.61 -15.12 0.66
CA GLU A 101 -10.79 -15.15 -0.55
C GLU A 101 -9.29 -15.32 -0.22
N PHE A 102 -8.80 -14.57 0.74
CA PHE A 102 -7.43 -14.66 1.21
C PHE A 102 -7.08 -16.06 1.76
N GLN A 103 -7.96 -16.66 2.58
CA GLN A 103 -7.78 -18.03 3.06
C GLN A 103 -7.77 -19.05 1.93
N ALA A 104 -8.62 -18.88 0.92
CA ALA A 104 -8.66 -19.74 -0.26
C ALA A 104 -7.36 -19.65 -1.09
N GLU A 105 -6.77 -18.46 -1.20
CA GLU A 105 -5.47 -18.27 -1.84
C GLU A 105 -4.36 -18.96 -1.05
N LEU A 106 -4.30 -18.82 0.28
CA LEU A 106 -3.33 -19.49 1.13
C LEU A 106 -3.46 -21.02 1.08
N ALA A 107 -4.68 -21.55 0.99
CA ALA A 107 -4.94 -22.97 0.90
C ALA A 107 -4.33 -23.63 -0.36
N ARG A 108 -4.16 -22.86 -1.44
CA ARG A 108 -3.49 -23.30 -2.67
C ARG A 108 -1.98 -23.39 -2.52
N CYS A 109 -1.40 -22.70 -1.54
CA CYS A 109 0.03 -22.72 -1.25
C CYS A 109 0.37 -23.88 -0.31
N THR A 110 0.67 -25.05 -0.86
CA THR A 110 0.90 -26.30 -0.10
C THR A 110 1.91 -26.19 1.06
N PRO A 111 3.02 -25.42 0.95
CA PRO A 111 4.00 -25.33 2.03
C PRO A 111 3.54 -24.59 3.28
N ILE A 112 2.45 -23.80 3.21
CA ILE A 112 1.99 -23.02 4.35
C ILE A 112 1.23 -23.91 5.33
N ALA A 113 1.76 -24.05 6.55
CA ALA A 113 1.09 -24.76 7.63
C ALA A 113 0.15 -23.85 8.42
N ARG A 114 0.60 -22.64 8.79
CA ARG A 114 -0.19 -21.63 9.48
C ARG A 114 0.17 -20.23 8.96
N ALA A 115 -0.79 -19.30 9.06
CA ALA A 115 -0.57 -17.91 8.72
C ALA A 115 -1.27 -16.96 9.70
N TRP A 116 -0.60 -15.85 10.02
CA TRP A 116 -1.13 -14.72 10.80
C TRP A 116 -1.09 -13.46 9.95
N LEU A 117 -2.19 -12.75 9.91
CA LEU A 117 -2.29 -11.46 9.24
C LEU A 117 -2.57 -10.37 10.26
N VAL A 118 -1.75 -9.35 10.28
CA VAL A 118 -1.95 -8.16 11.10
C VAL A 118 -1.93 -6.91 10.25
N ARG A 119 -2.71 -5.91 10.64
CA ARG A 119 -2.66 -4.59 10.03
C ARG A 119 -1.49 -3.81 10.61
N LYS A 120 -0.72 -3.17 9.74
CA LYS A 120 0.32 -2.19 10.10
C LYS A 120 -0.24 -0.78 9.96
N ASN A 121 -0.26 -0.04 11.06
CA ASN A 121 -0.65 1.37 11.04
C ASN A 121 0.56 2.22 10.66
N LEU A 122 0.53 2.78 9.44
CA LEU A 122 1.60 3.64 8.92
C LEU A 122 1.41 5.08 9.41
N ARG A 123 2.47 5.71 9.92
CA ARG A 123 2.43 7.09 10.45
C ARG A 123 2.09 8.12 9.38
N GLU A 124 2.72 8.01 8.22
CA GLU A 124 2.52 8.92 7.09
C GLU A 124 1.14 8.73 6.43
N HIS A 125 0.60 7.51 6.49
CA HIS A 125 -0.65 7.13 5.84
C HIS A 125 -1.55 6.32 6.79
N PRO A 126 -2.08 6.91 7.87
CA PRO A 126 -2.81 6.18 8.90
C PRO A 126 -4.10 5.52 8.40
N GLN A 127 -4.67 6.00 7.29
CA GLN A 127 -5.86 5.42 6.67
C GLN A 127 -5.54 4.34 5.63
N ARG A 128 -4.25 4.17 5.25
CA ARG A 128 -3.83 3.16 4.28
C ARG A 128 -3.91 1.79 4.92
N ARG A 129 -4.55 0.86 4.25
CA ARG A 129 -4.51 -0.55 4.61
C ARG A 129 -3.14 -1.09 4.19
N ALA A 130 -2.36 -1.55 5.17
CA ALA A 130 -1.06 -2.19 4.96
C ALA A 130 -0.95 -3.37 5.92
N TYR A 131 -0.32 -4.46 5.50
CA TYR A 131 -0.36 -5.72 6.23
C TYR A 131 1.02 -6.32 6.41
N LEU A 132 1.18 -7.04 7.54
CA LEU A 132 2.26 -8.00 7.74
C LEU A 132 1.63 -9.39 7.77
N LEU A 133 2.15 -10.26 6.92
CA LEU A 133 1.77 -11.67 6.83
C LEU A 133 2.91 -12.52 7.38
N PHE A 134 2.65 -13.27 8.44
CA PHE A 134 3.60 -14.24 8.98
C PHE A 134 3.15 -15.65 8.59
N VAL A 135 4.03 -16.44 7.98
CA VAL A 135 3.74 -17.80 7.52
C VAL A 135 4.67 -18.82 8.17
N GLU A 136 4.14 -19.94 8.63
CA GLU A 136 4.92 -21.12 9.03
C GLU A 136 5.13 -22.01 7.81
N LEU A 137 6.42 -22.29 7.51
CA LEU A 137 6.89 -23.03 6.34
C LEU A 137 7.78 -24.20 6.77
N PRO A 138 7.19 -25.28 7.32
CA PRO A 138 7.97 -26.42 7.79
C PRO A 138 8.68 -27.13 6.63
N GLY A 139 9.91 -27.56 6.87
CA GLY A 139 10.66 -28.38 5.90
C GLY A 139 11.24 -27.63 4.70
N MET A 140 11.07 -26.31 4.60
CA MET A 140 11.68 -25.49 3.56
C MET A 140 13.03 -24.93 4.04
N ASP A 141 13.98 -24.76 3.14
CA ASP A 141 15.20 -24.00 3.40
C ASP A 141 14.98 -22.48 3.33
N ASP A 142 15.99 -21.70 3.64
CA ASP A 142 15.86 -20.24 3.76
C ASP A 142 15.67 -19.55 2.41
N GLU A 143 16.27 -20.09 1.32
CA GLU A 143 16.14 -19.53 -0.03
C GLU A 143 14.71 -19.72 -0.56
N ASP A 144 14.18 -20.94 -0.45
CA ASP A 144 12.82 -21.27 -0.84
C ASP A 144 11.78 -20.48 -0.01
N ARG A 145 12.03 -20.29 1.31
CA ARG A 145 11.17 -19.45 2.18
C ARG A 145 11.12 -18.01 1.70
N TYR A 146 12.30 -17.45 1.39
CA TYR A 146 12.40 -16.08 0.88
C TYR A 146 11.65 -15.91 -0.44
N GLU A 147 11.86 -16.82 -1.39
CA GLU A 147 11.19 -16.79 -2.69
C GLU A 147 9.67 -16.91 -2.57
N LEU A 148 9.19 -17.82 -1.70
CA LEU A 148 7.77 -17.97 -1.44
C LEU A 148 7.17 -16.70 -0.82
N CYS A 149 7.82 -16.11 0.18
CA CYS A 149 7.34 -14.84 0.77
C CYS A 149 7.24 -13.73 -0.29
N ARG A 150 8.25 -13.59 -1.14
CA ARG A 150 8.24 -12.62 -2.26
C ARG A 150 7.15 -12.90 -3.29
N SER A 151 6.84 -14.18 -3.53
CA SER A 151 5.73 -14.56 -4.39
C SER A 151 4.39 -14.19 -3.78
N LEU A 152 4.20 -14.46 -2.48
CA LEU A 152 2.98 -14.10 -1.75
C LEU A 152 2.73 -12.58 -1.77
N GLU A 153 3.76 -11.75 -1.57
CA GLU A 153 3.64 -10.29 -1.65
C GLU A 153 3.09 -9.79 -3.00
N ARG A 154 3.36 -10.50 -4.07
CA ARG A 154 2.96 -10.13 -5.45
C ARG A 154 1.64 -10.72 -5.89
N THR A 155 1.26 -11.87 -5.33
CA THR A 155 0.13 -12.66 -5.84
C THR A 155 -1.12 -12.59 -4.97
N LEU A 156 -0.97 -12.27 -3.67
CA LEU A 156 -2.12 -12.18 -2.76
C LEU A 156 -2.98 -10.95 -3.07
N GLY A 157 -4.27 -11.16 -3.24
CA GLY A 157 -5.28 -10.15 -3.54
C GLY A 157 -5.70 -9.31 -2.34
N LEU A 158 -4.76 -8.86 -1.50
CA LEU A 158 -5.07 -8.00 -0.35
C LEU A 158 -5.39 -6.56 -0.77
N PRO A 159 -6.25 -5.85 -0.03
CA PRO A 159 -6.66 -4.47 -0.38
C PRO A 159 -5.61 -3.41 -0.06
N GLY A 160 -4.36 -3.79 0.14
CA GLY A 160 -3.22 -2.92 0.40
C GLY A 160 -1.91 -3.66 0.33
N PRO A 161 -0.77 -2.96 0.42
CA PRO A 161 0.53 -3.60 0.37
C PRO A 161 0.69 -4.59 1.53
N VAL A 162 1.34 -5.70 1.26
CA VAL A 162 1.68 -6.73 2.23
C VAL A 162 3.18 -6.99 2.22
N LEU A 163 3.77 -7.13 3.40
CA LEU A 163 5.08 -7.71 3.60
C LEU A 163 4.89 -9.12 4.16
N ALA A 164 5.40 -10.13 3.46
CA ALA A 164 5.35 -11.52 3.91
C ALA A 164 6.68 -11.92 4.55
N LEU A 165 6.57 -12.56 5.72
CA LEU A 165 7.70 -12.98 6.55
C LEU A 165 7.49 -14.43 6.97
N TRP A 166 8.53 -15.26 6.93
CA TRP A 166 8.37 -16.57 7.54
C TRP A 166 8.43 -16.44 9.07
N ALA A 167 7.58 -17.21 9.71
CA ALA A 167 7.31 -17.16 11.14
C ALA A 167 8.33 -17.99 11.95
N GLY A 168 9.60 -17.93 11.66
CA GLY A 168 10.62 -18.57 12.51
C GLY A 168 10.49 -18.13 13.98
N GLU A 169 11.51 -18.14 14.76
CA GLU A 169 11.52 -17.59 16.13
C GLU A 169 11.57 -16.04 16.14
N SER A 170 10.74 -15.41 15.29
CA SER A 170 10.66 -13.95 15.22
C SER A 170 10.11 -13.39 16.54
N PRO A 171 10.81 -12.44 17.20
CA PRO A 171 10.28 -11.75 18.38
C PRO A 171 8.90 -11.13 18.14
N THR A 172 8.67 -10.66 16.94
CA THR A 172 7.39 -10.07 16.54
C THR A 172 6.25 -11.09 16.50
N LEU A 173 6.50 -12.30 16.01
CA LEU A 173 5.50 -13.34 16.06
C LEU A 173 5.17 -13.77 17.49
N GLN A 174 6.17 -13.80 18.38
CA GLN A 174 5.94 -14.05 19.80
C GLN A 174 5.05 -12.96 20.42
N GLU A 175 5.26 -11.71 20.05
CA GLU A 175 4.43 -10.59 20.48
C GLU A 175 3.00 -10.69 19.95
N ILE A 176 2.82 -11.05 18.68
CA ILE A 176 1.52 -11.30 18.05
C ILE A 176 0.79 -12.44 18.78
N ARG A 177 1.46 -13.54 19.08
CA ARG A 177 0.89 -14.66 19.84
C ARG A 177 0.51 -14.25 21.27
N ARG A 178 1.32 -13.43 21.94
CA ARG A 178 1.01 -12.89 23.27
C ARG A 178 -0.19 -11.94 23.26
N SER A 179 -0.40 -11.21 22.17
CA SER A 179 -1.54 -10.30 21.96
C SER A 179 -2.84 -11.04 21.59
N ALA A 180 -2.85 -12.38 21.66
CA ALA A 180 -3.99 -13.25 21.37
C ALA A 180 -4.56 -13.11 19.94
N PHE A 181 -3.73 -12.75 18.96
CA PHE A 181 -4.13 -12.86 17.57
C PHE A 181 -4.09 -14.33 17.13
N GLU A 182 -5.24 -14.85 16.78
CA GLU A 182 -5.35 -16.19 16.23
C GLU A 182 -4.81 -16.26 14.79
N PRO A 183 -4.30 -17.42 14.34
CA PRO A 183 -3.93 -17.59 12.95
C PRO A 183 -5.17 -17.43 12.07
N VAL A 184 -5.03 -16.68 10.98
CA VAL A 184 -6.09 -16.52 9.96
C VAL A 184 -6.21 -17.74 9.06
N PHE A 185 -5.20 -18.61 9.07
CA PHE A 185 -5.17 -19.86 8.31
C PHE A 185 -4.39 -20.93 9.10
N SER A 186 -4.90 -22.16 9.09
CA SER A 186 -4.25 -23.37 9.63
C SER A 186 -4.64 -24.57 8.78
N ARG A 187 -3.66 -25.41 8.48
CA ARG A 187 -3.84 -26.66 7.73
C ARG A 187 -3.85 -27.85 8.67
#